data_12f9789c1a3514c425f5ae6bbec34c38
#
_entry.id   12f9789c1a3514c425f5ae6bbec34c38
#
_cell.length_a   1.000
_cell.length_b   1.000
_cell.length_c   1.000
_cell.angle_alpha   90.00
_cell.angle_beta   90.00
_cell.angle_gamma   90.00
#
_symmetry.space_group_name_H-M   'P 1'
#
loop_
_entity.id
_entity.type
_entity.pdbx_description
1 polymer ?
#
loop_
_entity_poly.entity_id
_entity_poly.type
_entity_poly.pdbx_seq_one_letter_code
_entity_poly.pdbx_strand_id
1 'polypeptide(L)'
;MLFRSQHVKGPNLAPGGSYFEIARCLNFWQNSAIKNLSLQVEYNGGITKSYPINNAWLVGVDYFIHSKDFKNTLNLKALYKNIQEKDSDVPMQLTAVWAMNDLFGVKGLKFDGFADFWWETHAVDFREDGTCDTKKTVFITEPQLWYNVGQHFGCDNLSLGGEVELSNNFGSTGGFKCRPCLGVKWDF
;
A
#
# COMPACT_ATOMS: atom_id res chain seq x y z
N MET A 1 -9.80 -5.70 -0.83
CA MET A 1 -9.26 -6.66 0.16
C MET A 1 -7.98 -7.23 -0.43
N LEU A 2 -6.84 -6.81 0.07
CA LEU A 2 -5.54 -7.25 -0.44
C LEU A 2 -5.05 -8.40 0.45
N PHE A 3 -4.86 -9.57 -0.13
CA PHE A 3 -4.20 -10.68 0.56
C PHE A 3 -2.74 -10.69 0.14
N ARG A 4 -1.83 -10.44 1.07
CA ARG A 4 -0.40 -10.67 0.88
C ARG A 4 0.01 -11.96 1.55
N SER A 5 0.54 -12.89 0.78
CA SER A 5 1.28 -14.01 1.32
C SER A 5 2.74 -13.59 1.50
N GLN A 6 3.16 -13.30 2.72
CA GLN A 6 4.57 -13.12 3.00
C GLN A 6 5.26 -14.47 3.11
N HIS A 7 6.35 -14.62 2.37
CA HIS A 7 7.37 -15.68 2.41
C HIS A 7 6.96 -17.05 2.95
N VAL A 8 6.69 -17.95 2.02
CA VAL A 8 6.62 -19.37 2.31
C VAL A 8 8.04 -19.93 2.41
N LYS A 9 8.55 -20.13 3.61
CA LYS A 9 9.76 -20.93 3.83
C LYS A 9 9.34 -22.40 3.98
N GLY A 10 9.68 -23.25 3.00
CA GLY A 10 9.49 -24.69 3.06
C GLY A 10 8.39 -25.23 2.12
N PRO A 11 8.19 -26.56 2.09
CA PRO A 11 7.26 -27.23 1.18
C PRO A 11 5.77 -27.01 1.49
N ASN A 12 5.42 -26.32 2.58
CA ASN A 12 4.05 -26.07 2.98
C ASN A 12 3.59 -24.70 2.46
N LEU A 13 2.65 -24.67 1.54
CA LEU A 13 1.96 -23.49 1.02
C LEU A 13 1.00 -22.85 2.05
N ALA A 14 1.41 -22.74 3.31
CA ALA A 14 0.60 -22.11 4.34
C ALA A 14 0.79 -20.58 4.29
N PRO A 15 -0.28 -19.77 4.29
CA PRO A 15 -0.17 -18.33 4.35
C PRO A 15 0.58 -17.88 5.61
N GLY A 16 1.57 -16.98 5.45
CA GLY A 16 2.38 -16.46 6.57
C GLY A 16 1.66 -15.40 7.39
N GLY A 17 0.62 -14.80 6.83
CA GLY A 17 -0.19 -13.77 7.48
C GLY A 17 -1.28 -13.24 6.56
N SER A 18 -2.17 -12.45 7.12
CA SER A 18 -3.19 -11.70 6.40
C SER A 18 -3.19 -10.24 6.89
N TYR A 19 -3.42 -9.33 5.97
CA TYR A 19 -3.58 -7.92 6.24
C TYR A 19 -4.77 -7.41 5.44
N PHE A 20 -5.53 -6.50 6.01
CA PHE A 20 -6.67 -5.89 5.33
C PHE A 20 -6.76 -4.40 5.65
N GLU A 21 -7.28 -3.66 4.70
CA GLU A 21 -7.64 -2.25 4.82
C GLU A 21 -9.10 -2.09 4.39
N ILE A 22 -9.87 -1.37 5.18
CA ILE A 22 -11.24 -0.99 4.86
C ILE A 22 -11.30 0.52 4.92
N ALA A 23 -11.44 1.15 3.76
CA ALA A 23 -11.52 2.60 3.64
C ALA A 23 -12.86 3.04 3.04
N ARG A 24 -13.37 4.17 3.52
CA ARG A 24 -14.54 4.84 2.96
C ARG A 24 -14.25 6.32 2.79
N CYS A 25 -14.40 6.80 1.54
CA CYS A 25 -14.39 8.22 1.22
C CYS A 25 -15.82 8.76 1.21
N LEU A 26 -16.00 9.91 1.83
CA LEU A 26 -17.26 10.64 1.93
C LEU A 26 -17.09 12.00 1.24
N ASN A 27 -17.90 12.25 0.22
CA ASN A 27 -17.88 13.49 -0.54
C ASN A 27 -19.30 14.04 -0.63
N PHE A 28 -19.61 15.06 0.17
CA PHE A 28 -20.92 15.70 0.25
C PHE A 28 -21.03 16.96 -0.63
N TRP A 29 -19.95 17.39 -1.30
CA TRP A 29 -19.83 18.65 -2.03
C TRP A 29 -19.43 18.47 -3.50
N GLN A 30 -19.93 17.43 -4.13
CA GLN A 30 -19.60 17.07 -5.52
C GLN A 30 -19.90 18.17 -6.56
N ASN A 31 -20.83 19.10 -6.24
CA ASN A 31 -21.20 20.22 -7.10
C ASN A 31 -20.41 21.50 -6.81
N SER A 32 -19.34 21.44 -6.02
CA SER A 32 -18.53 22.60 -5.63
C SER A 32 -17.15 22.60 -6.30
N ALA A 33 -16.40 23.70 -6.08
CA ALA A 33 -15.02 23.82 -6.54
C ALA A 33 -14.06 22.79 -5.91
N ILE A 34 -14.44 22.23 -4.77
CA ILE A 34 -13.66 21.21 -4.03
C ILE A 34 -14.19 19.79 -4.24
N LYS A 35 -14.88 19.54 -5.34
CA LYS A 35 -15.50 18.24 -5.67
C LYS A 35 -14.54 17.03 -5.61
N ASN A 36 -13.25 17.28 -5.81
CA ASN A 36 -12.21 16.24 -5.80
C ASN A 36 -11.65 15.97 -4.41
N LEU A 37 -12.04 16.74 -3.39
CA LEU A 37 -11.66 16.51 -2.00
C LEU A 37 -12.70 15.63 -1.32
N SER A 38 -12.27 14.61 -0.60
CA SER A 38 -13.13 13.73 0.20
C SER A 38 -12.64 13.65 1.63
N LEU A 39 -13.54 13.37 2.56
CA LEU A 39 -13.15 12.88 3.88
C LEU A 39 -12.95 11.38 3.80
N GLN A 40 -11.89 10.86 4.39
CA GLN A 40 -11.63 9.41 4.45
C GLN A 40 -11.65 8.93 5.89
N VAL A 41 -12.28 7.80 6.10
CA VAL A 41 -12.15 6.97 7.29
C VAL A 41 -11.65 5.62 6.85
N GLU A 42 -10.65 5.10 7.55
CA GLU A 42 -10.00 3.83 7.21
C GLU A 42 -9.70 3.05 8.49
N TYR A 43 -9.84 1.74 8.41
CA TYR A 43 -9.45 0.80 9.44
C TYR A 43 -8.55 -0.27 8.85
N ASN A 44 -7.38 -0.46 9.46
CA ASN A 44 -6.38 -1.43 9.05
C ASN A 44 -6.16 -2.45 10.15
N GLY A 45 -5.91 -3.69 9.77
CA GLY A 45 -5.62 -4.74 10.72
C GLY A 45 -5.10 -6.00 10.04
N GLY A 46 -4.71 -6.97 10.85
CA GLY A 46 -4.23 -8.22 10.32
C GLY A 46 -3.67 -9.14 11.39
N ILE A 47 -3.19 -10.28 10.92
CA ILE A 47 -2.57 -11.30 11.76
C ILE A 47 -1.43 -11.96 10.99
N THR A 48 -0.34 -12.23 11.66
CA THR A 48 0.72 -13.11 11.17
C THR A 48 0.70 -14.43 11.92
N LYS A 49 1.50 -15.38 11.46
CA LYS A 49 1.65 -16.67 12.12
C LYS A 49 2.21 -16.56 13.55
N SER A 50 2.95 -15.49 13.84
CA SER A 50 3.70 -15.32 15.08
C SER A 50 3.15 -14.21 15.99
N TYR A 51 2.46 -13.22 15.42
CA TYR A 51 1.93 -12.07 16.17
C TYR A 51 0.77 -11.40 15.41
N PRO A 52 -0.15 -10.71 16.10
CA PRO A 52 -1.14 -9.86 15.47
C PRO A 52 -0.48 -8.60 14.89
N ILE A 53 -1.02 -8.09 13.80
CA ILE A 53 -0.68 -6.75 13.30
C ILE A 53 -1.54 -5.75 14.07
N ASN A 54 -0.92 -4.75 14.69
CA ASN A 54 -1.63 -3.74 15.46
C ASN A 54 -2.67 -3.04 14.58
N ASN A 55 -3.88 -2.95 15.10
CA ASN A 55 -4.95 -2.26 14.40
C ASN A 55 -4.69 -0.77 14.32
N ALA A 56 -5.13 -0.13 13.25
CA ALA A 56 -5.00 1.31 13.07
C ALA A 56 -6.31 1.91 12.56
N TRP A 57 -6.68 3.06 13.12
CA TRP A 57 -7.70 3.94 12.59
C TRP A 57 -7.04 5.13 11.92
N LEU A 58 -7.50 5.46 10.72
CA LEU A 58 -7.05 6.63 9.98
C LEU A 58 -8.26 7.48 9.59
N VAL A 59 -8.15 8.78 9.83
CA VAL A 59 -9.21 9.75 9.49
C VAL A 59 -8.57 11.00 8.93
N GLY A 60 -9.05 11.49 7.79
CA GLY A 60 -8.49 12.71 7.20
C GLY A 60 -9.08 13.02 5.85
N VAL A 61 -8.25 13.52 4.96
CA VAL A 61 -8.66 13.97 3.63
C VAL A 61 -7.97 13.17 2.54
N ASP A 62 -8.68 12.99 1.44
CA ASP A 62 -8.22 12.39 0.19
C ASP A 62 -8.53 13.37 -0.95
N TYR A 63 -7.51 13.80 -1.68
CA TYR A 63 -7.65 14.64 -2.85
C TYR A 63 -7.40 13.82 -4.12
N PHE A 64 -8.45 13.69 -4.93
CA PHE A 64 -8.46 12.87 -6.14
C PHE A 64 -8.15 13.69 -7.38
N ILE A 65 -7.04 13.39 -8.04
CA ILE A 65 -6.60 13.97 -9.30
C ILE A 65 -6.78 12.92 -10.39
N HIS A 66 -7.33 13.31 -11.53
CA HIS A 66 -7.55 12.39 -12.64
C HIS A 66 -7.45 13.07 -13.99
N SER A 67 -7.09 12.31 -15.02
CA SER A 67 -7.22 12.72 -16.43
C SER A 67 -8.71 12.78 -16.82
N LYS A 68 -9.03 13.47 -17.94
CA LYS A 68 -10.41 13.61 -18.41
C LYS A 68 -11.10 12.26 -18.68
N ASP A 69 -10.34 11.27 -19.10
CA ASP A 69 -10.80 9.91 -19.42
C ASP A 69 -10.65 8.92 -18.24
N PHE A 70 -10.22 9.39 -17.08
CA PHE A 70 -9.94 8.59 -15.87
C PHE A 70 -8.91 7.47 -16.07
N LYS A 71 -8.15 7.49 -17.16
CA LYS A 71 -7.07 6.51 -17.36
C LYS A 71 -5.90 6.72 -16.41
N ASN A 72 -5.64 7.98 -16.05
CA ASN A 72 -4.60 8.33 -15.08
C ASN A 72 -5.24 8.94 -13.84
N THR A 73 -4.94 8.36 -12.72
CA THR A 73 -5.46 8.80 -11.42
C THR A 73 -4.35 8.91 -10.40
N LEU A 74 -4.50 9.86 -9.49
CA LEU A 74 -3.62 10.06 -8.34
C LEU A 74 -4.48 10.52 -7.15
N ASN A 75 -4.41 9.77 -6.06
CA ASN A 75 -4.95 10.17 -4.77
C ASN A 75 -3.81 10.65 -3.88
N LEU A 76 -3.98 11.82 -3.28
CA LEU A 76 -3.09 12.36 -2.25
C LEU A 76 -3.86 12.45 -0.95
N LYS A 77 -3.36 11.78 0.08
CA LYS A 77 -4.06 11.67 1.37
C LYS A 77 -3.21 12.24 2.49
N ALA A 78 -3.87 12.92 3.41
CA ALA A 78 -3.31 13.34 4.69
C ALA A 78 -4.26 12.87 5.79
N LEU A 79 -3.82 11.89 6.57
CA LEU A 79 -4.64 11.16 7.51
C LEU A 79 -4.06 11.25 8.92
N TYR A 80 -4.89 11.59 9.89
CA TYR A 80 -4.58 11.31 11.29
C TYR A 80 -4.57 9.79 11.47
N LYS A 81 -3.50 9.25 12.03
CA LYS A 81 -3.31 7.80 12.21
C LYS A 81 -3.14 7.46 13.67
N ASN A 82 -4.04 6.63 14.18
CA ASN A 82 -3.93 6.06 15.52
C ASN A 82 -3.68 4.56 15.38
N ILE A 83 -2.50 4.10 15.82
CA ILE A 83 -2.13 2.69 15.82
C ILE A 83 -2.25 2.18 17.25
N GLN A 84 -2.99 1.10 17.44
CA GLN A 84 -3.15 0.45 18.73
C GLN A 84 -1.79 0.08 19.33
N GLU A 85 -1.59 0.41 20.62
CA GLU A 85 -0.36 0.08 21.37
C GLU A 85 0.94 0.66 20.78
N LYS A 86 0.84 1.74 20.00
CA LYS A 86 2.01 2.44 19.44
C LYS A 86 1.94 3.93 19.74
N ASP A 87 3.08 4.45 20.08
CA ASP A 87 3.27 5.89 20.26
C ASP A 87 3.73 6.55 18.95
N SER A 88 3.30 7.78 18.76
CA SER A 88 3.73 8.62 17.65
C SER A 88 3.87 10.06 18.09
N ASP A 89 5.03 10.67 17.83
CA ASP A 89 5.25 12.11 18.08
C ASP A 89 4.34 12.96 17.17
N VAL A 90 4.02 12.45 15.98
CA VAL A 90 3.14 13.08 14.99
C VAL A 90 2.19 12.00 14.47
N PRO A 91 0.94 11.92 14.97
CA PRO A 91 0.01 10.87 14.61
C PRO A 91 -0.60 11.10 13.21
N MET A 92 0.25 11.12 12.19
CA MET A 92 -0.15 11.38 10.81
C MET A 92 0.45 10.37 9.84
N GLN A 93 -0.29 10.12 8.76
CA GLN A 93 0.16 9.41 7.58
C GLN A 93 -0.09 10.25 6.34
N LEU A 94 0.91 10.30 5.47
CA LEU A 94 0.81 10.86 4.12
C LEU A 94 0.83 9.70 3.13
N THR A 95 -0.15 9.67 2.25
CA THR A 95 -0.31 8.59 1.27
C THR A 95 -0.48 9.16 -0.13
N ALA A 96 0.23 8.59 -1.10
CA ALA A 96 -0.03 8.77 -2.52
C ALA A 96 -0.41 7.42 -3.13
N VAL A 97 -1.50 7.37 -3.90
CA VAL A 97 -1.92 6.17 -4.66
C VAL A 97 -2.11 6.58 -6.10
N TRP A 98 -1.48 5.86 -7.03
CA TRP A 98 -1.58 6.17 -8.45
C TRP A 98 -1.97 4.96 -9.28
N ALA A 99 -2.63 5.24 -10.40
CA ALA A 99 -2.89 4.27 -11.45
C ALA A 99 -2.83 4.98 -12.81
N MET A 100 -1.94 4.50 -13.69
CA MET A 100 -1.72 5.00 -15.03
C MET A 100 -1.94 3.84 -16.00
N ASN A 101 -3.02 3.90 -16.77
CA ASN A 101 -3.36 2.89 -17.76
C ASN A 101 -2.92 3.36 -19.16
N ASP A 102 -2.58 2.39 -20.00
CA ASP A 102 -2.04 2.62 -21.35
C ASP A 102 -0.82 3.56 -21.33
N LEU A 103 0.09 3.30 -20.39
CA LEU A 103 1.29 4.12 -20.16
C LEU A 103 2.08 4.31 -21.45
N PHE A 104 2.49 5.55 -21.74
CA PHE A 104 3.16 5.95 -22.97
C PHE A 104 2.38 5.59 -24.26
N GLY A 105 1.06 5.43 -24.19
CA GLY A 105 0.22 5.02 -25.32
C GLY A 105 0.29 3.53 -25.65
N VAL A 106 0.97 2.72 -24.86
CA VAL A 106 1.04 1.27 -25.02
C VAL A 106 -0.19 0.64 -24.40
N LYS A 107 -1.11 0.13 -25.24
CA LYS A 107 -2.34 -0.52 -24.80
C LYS A 107 -2.03 -1.69 -23.87
N GLY A 108 -2.68 -1.70 -22.70
CA GLY A 108 -2.53 -2.74 -21.70
C GLY A 108 -1.27 -2.62 -20.82
N LEU A 109 -0.43 -1.60 -21.01
CA LEU A 109 0.66 -1.30 -20.10
C LEU A 109 0.14 -0.43 -18.96
N LYS A 110 0.23 -0.91 -17.73
CA LYS A 110 -0.27 -0.24 -16.53
C LYS A 110 0.86 -0.02 -15.54
N PHE A 111 0.95 1.21 -15.03
CA PHE A 111 1.82 1.56 -13.91
C PHE A 111 0.94 2.02 -12.74
N ASP A 112 0.91 1.25 -11.67
CA ASP A 112 0.16 1.58 -10.47
C ASP A 112 0.99 1.36 -9.22
N GLY A 113 0.46 1.78 -8.07
CA GLY A 113 1.13 1.61 -6.82
C GLY A 113 0.69 2.63 -5.77
N PHE A 114 1.42 2.59 -4.68
CA PHE A 114 1.22 3.53 -3.58
C PHE A 114 2.56 3.92 -2.95
N ALA A 115 2.54 5.00 -2.16
CA ALA A 115 3.61 5.40 -1.26
C ALA A 115 2.99 5.91 0.04
N ASP A 116 3.44 5.35 1.16
CA ASP A 116 3.04 5.71 2.50
C ASP A 116 4.22 6.20 3.31
N PHE A 117 4.02 7.28 4.03
CA PHE A 117 4.95 7.79 5.02
C PHE A 117 4.19 8.13 6.30
N TRP A 118 4.64 7.60 7.44
CA TRP A 118 4.05 7.93 8.73
C TRP A 118 5.07 7.97 9.87
N TRP A 119 4.65 8.56 10.97
CA TRP A 119 5.42 8.59 12.20
C TRP A 119 4.91 7.49 13.14
N GLU A 120 5.83 6.67 13.62
CA GLU A 120 5.57 5.58 14.56
C GLU A 120 6.86 5.28 15.32
N THR A 121 6.80 5.29 16.65
CA THR A 121 7.91 4.83 17.48
C THR A 121 7.86 3.31 17.59
N HIS A 122 8.85 2.63 17.04
CA HIS A 122 8.90 1.18 17.01
C HIS A 122 10.32 0.63 17.05
N ALA A 123 10.44 -0.61 17.52
CA ALA A 123 11.67 -1.34 17.59
C ALA A 123 11.95 -2.09 16.28
N VAL A 124 13.21 -2.03 15.84
CA VAL A 124 13.72 -2.74 14.65
C VAL A 124 15.05 -3.41 14.97
N ASP A 125 15.49 -4.31 14.11
CA ASP A 125 16.82 -4.96 14.16
C ASP A 125 17.10 -5.62 15.52
N PHE A 126 16.19 -6.50 15.93
CA PHE A 126 16.31 -7.27 17.17
C PHE A 126 17.54 -8.19 17.14
N ARG A 127 18.39 -8.09 18.15
CA ARG A 127 19.63 -8.85 18.32
C ARG A 127 19.46 -9.99 19.32
N GLU A 128 20.37 -10.95 19.29
CA GLU A 128 20.36 -12.12 20.19
C GLU A 128 20.53 -11.74 21.68
N ASP A 129 21.19 -10.62 21.96
CA ASP A 129 21.35 -10.08 23.31
C ASP A 129 20.11 -9.37 23.85
N GLY A 130 19.01 -9.38 23.09
CA GLY A 130 17.75 -8.71 23.44
C GLY A 130 17.72 -7.21 23.15
N THR A 131 18.78 -6.63 22.61
CA THR A 131 18.80 -5.21 22.22
C THR A 131 18.13 -5.01 20.87
N CYS A 132 17.64 -3.79 20.61
CA CYS A 132 17.06 -3.36 19.33
C CYS A 132 17.30 -1.88 19.10
N ASP A 133 17.17 -1.46 17.86
CA ASP A 133 17.17 -0.05 17.51
C ASP A 133 15.74 0.50 17.57
N THR A 134 15.59 1.77 17.93
CA THR A 134 14.32 2.48 17.89
C THR A 134 14.27 3.45 16.71
N LYS A 135 13.20 3.41 15.95
CA LYS A 135 12.94 4.33 14.83
C LYS A 135 11.62 5.06 15.08
N LYS A 136 11.48 6.24 14.47
CA LYS A 136 10.31 7.12 14.66
C LYS A 136 9.53 7.39 13.38
N THR A 137 10.02 6.91 12.25
CA THR A 137 9.37 7.09 10.95
C THR A 137 9.42 5.82 10.15
N VAL A 138 8.38 5.60 9.38
CA VAL A 138 8.24 4.48 8.46
C VAL A 138 7.91 5.03 7.07
N PHE A 139 8.54 4.45 6.07
CA PHE A 139 8.22 4.67 4.66
C PHE A 139 8.08 3.35 3.95
N ILE A 140 7.08 3.23 3.09
CA ILE A 140 6.91 2.11 2.16
C ILE A 140 6.31 2.60 0.86
N THR A 141 6.80 2.09 -0.25
CA THR A 141 6.19 2.29 -1.57
C THR A 141 6.31 1.01 -2.39
N GLU A 142 5.32 0.77 -3.24
CA GLU A 142 5.26 -0.39 -4.10
C GLU A 142 4.82 0.03 -5.51
N PRO A 143 5.74 0.62 -6.30
CA PRO A 143 5.52 0.80 -7.72
C PRO A 143 5.41 -0.55 -8.42
N GLN A 144 4.38 -0.69 -9.24
CA GLN A 144 4.03 -1.90 -9.98
C GLN A 144 3.95 -1.58 -11.47
N LEU A 145 4.50 -2.46 -12.30
CA LEU A 145 4.38 -2.38 -13.75
C LEU A 145 3.79 -3.68 -14.28
N TRP A 146 2.64 -3.57 -14.96
CA TRP A 146 1.90 -4.70 -15.49
C TRP A 146 1.64 -4.53 -16.99
N TYR A 147 1.80 -5.61 -17.74
CA TYR A 147 1.42 -5.65 -19.14
C TYR A 147 0.38 -6.74 -19.37
N ASN A 148 -0.75 -6.37 -19.97
CA ASN A 148 -1.81 -7.32 -20.31
C ASN A 148 -1.38 -8.15 -21.51
N VAL A 149 -0.77 -9.30 -21.24
CA VAL A 149 -0.35 -10.24 -22.27
C VAL A 149 -1.53 -11.00 -22.86
N GLY A 150 -2.58 -11.18 -22.08
CA GLY A 150 -3.78 -11.92 -22.46
C GLY A 150 -4.54 -11.28 -23.62
N GLN A 151 -4.41 -9.95 -23.83
CA GLN A 151 -5.01 -9.27 -24.99
C GLN A 151 -4.57 -9.85 -26.35
N HIS A 152 -3.42 -10.52 -26.40
CA HIS A 152 -2.91 -11.16 -27.62
C HIS A 152 -3.49 -12.55 -27.88
N PHE A 153 -4.20 -13.12 -26.90
CA PHE A 153 -4.75 -14.48 -26.95
C PHE A 153 -6.28 -14.51 -26.72
N GLY A 154 -6.91 -13.32 -26.67
CA GLY A 154 -8.35 -13.22 -26.39
C GLY A 154 -8.72 -13.47 -24.92
N CYS A 155 -7.77 -13.26 -24.01
CA CYS A 155 -7.95 -13.40 -22.56
C CYS A 155 -7.52 -12.12 -21.86
N ASP A 156 -8.38 -11.09 -21.89
CA ASP A 156 -8.04 -9.74 -21.39
C ASP A 156 -7.77 -9.66 -19.88
N ASN A 157 -7.94 -10.75 -19.16
CA ASN A 157 -7.79 -10.82 -17.71
C ASN A 157 -6.35 -11.11 -17.25
N LEU A 158 -5.45 -11.52 -18.16
CA LEU A 158 -4.12 -12.00 -17.81
C LEU A 158 -3.06 -10.93 -18.03
N SER A 159 -2.36 -10.56 -16.98
CA SER A 159 -1.22 -9.64 -17.03
C SER A 159 0.04 -10.27 -16.44
N LEU A 160 1.18 -9.95 -17.03
CA LEU A 160 2.50 -10.25 -16.51
C LEU A 160 3.17 -8.96 -16.09
N GLY A 161 3.96 -9.00 -15.03
CA GLY A 161 4.63 -7.82 -14.52
C GLY A 161 5.31 -8.07 -13.20
N GLY A 162 5.35 -7.04 -12.39
CA GLY A 162 5.92 -7.13 -11.06
C GLY A 162 5.80 -5.85 -10.27
N GLU A 163 6.27 -5.92 -9.06
CA GLU A 163 6.33 -4.81 -8.13
C GLU A 163 7.72 -4.72 -7.51
N VAL A 164 8.05 -3.55 -7.00
CA VAL A 164 9.25 -3.35 -6.20
C VAL A 164 8.83 -2.72 -4.87
N GLU A 165 8.90 -3.49 -3.78
CA GLU A 165 8.77 -2.88 -2.46
C GLU A 165 10.05 -2.11 -2.15
N LEU A 166 9.93 -0.80 -1.97
CA LEU A 166 10.97 0.07 -1.41
C LEU A 166 10.50 0.53 -0.04
N SER A 167 11.22 0.18 1.00
CA SER A 167 10.82 0.51 2.35
C SER A 167 11.98 1.03 3.19
N ASN A 168 11.66 1.85 4.20
CA ASN A 168 12.62 2.31 5.20
C ASN A 168 12.00 2.17 6.60
N ASN A 169 12.68 1.46 7.47
CA ASN A 169 12.23 1.14 8.84
C ASN A 169 10.85 0.44 8.88
N PHE A 170 10.50 -0.34 7.89
CA PHE A 170 9.22 -1.03 7.81
C PHE A 170 9.27 -2.43 8.44
N GLY A 171 8.23 -2.75 9.23
CA GLY A 171 8.16 -3.98 9.99
C GLY A 171 9.21 -4.04 11.11
N SER A 172 9.92 -5.15 11.22
CA SER A 172 10.99 -5.36 12.22
C SER A 172 12.39 -5.03 11.72
N THR A 173 12.52 -4.37 10.55
CA THR A 173 13.80 -4.16 9.87
C THR A 173 14.10 -2.68 9.73
N GLY A 174 15.25 -2.25 10.22
CA GLY A 174 15.76 -0.89 10.10
C GLY A 174 16.41 -0.61 8.75
N GLY A 175 16.48 0.69 8.40
CA GLY A 175 17.10 1.18 7.19
C GLY A 175 16.34 0.87 5.91
N PHE A 176 16.96 1.24 4.79
CA PHE A 176 16.35 1.09 3.46
C PHE A 176 16.42 -0.36 2.97
N LYS A 177 15.33 -0.83 2.40
CA LYS A 177 15.19 -2.15 1.76
C LYS A 177 14.58 -2.00 0.37
N CYS A 178 15.03 -2.87 -0.53
CA CYS A 178 14.50 -3.00 -1.89
C CYS A 178 14.19 -4.48 -2.14
N ARG A 179 12.94 -4.81 -2.43
CA ARG A 179 12.46 -6.18 -2.62
C ARG A 179 11.68 -6.29 -3.92
N PRO A 180 12.35 -6.59 -5.05
CA PRO A 180 11.67 -6.80 -6.32
C PRO A 180 10.92 -8.14 -6.33
N CYS A 181 9.75 -8.14 -6.96
CA CYS A 181 8.91 -9.31 -7.15
C CYS A 181 8.37 -9.34 -8.60
N LEU A 182 8.48 -10.48 -9.26
CA LEU A 182 7.80 -10.74 -10.54
C LEU A 182 6.52 -11.53 -10.27
N GLY A 183 5.48 -11.25 -11.04
CA GLY A 183 4.18 -11.85 -10.81
C GLY A 183 3.32 -12.00 -12.04
N VAL A 184 2.27 -12.77 -11.84
CA VAL A 184 1.15 -12.95 -12.76
C VAL A 184 -0.08 -12.38 -12.07
N LYS A 185 -0.82 -11.53 -12.77
CA LYS A 185 -2.04 -10.91 -12.27
C LYS A 185 -3.23 -11.36 -13.11
N TRP A 186 -4.29 -11.75 -12.42
CA TRP A 186 -5.57 -12.07 -13.01
C TRP A 186 -6.65 -11.11 -12.49
N ASP A 187 -7.23 -10.34 -13.40
CA ASP A 187 -8.34 -9.43 -13.08
C ASP A 187 -9.68 -10.15 -13.35
N PHE A 188 -10.61 -10.14 -12.38
CA PHE A 188 -11.91 -10.83 -12.44
C PHE A 188 -13.03 -9.91 -12.92
#